data_34499aeb725877aaa4f86ce2c6f7b27e
#
_entry.id   34499aeb725877aaa4f86ce2c6f7b27e
#
_cell.length_a   1.000
_cell.length_b   1.000
_cell.length_c   1.000
_cell.angle_alpha   90.00
_cell.angle_beta   90.00
_cell.angle_gamma   90.00
#
_symmetry.space_group_name_H-M   'P 1'
#
loop_
_entity.id
_entity.type
_entity.pdbx_description
1 polymer ?
#
loop_
_entity_poly.entity_id
_entity_poly.type
_entity_poly.pdbx_seq_one_letter_code
_entity_poly.pdbx_strand_id
1 'polypeptide(L)'
;SRPDIRAAENALRVANLEVDVARLAFMPGFALTGLFGFDSSQLKDLITAPARFWEYGIALIQPVFSGKELSGRLYEARSIFLETCFHYYQTILIGLKEVEDALVSHRKFIELTNVQKQRVKVLSEYLALARLRYEEGQTDYLNVLDAERQLFSAELEYVSAESNQFLALINLYKALGGGWVIDAEQKMLPLCN
;
A
#
# COMPACT_ATOMS: atom_id res chain seq x y z
N SER A 1 -5.65 2.45 10.18
CA SER A 1 -6.18 2.52 8.80
C SER A 1 -5.04 2.30 7.82
N ARG A 2 -5.14 1.27 6.99
CA ARG A 2 -4.10 0.84 6.03
C ARG A 2 -3.94 1.87 4.92
N PRO A 3 -2.70 2.20 4.49
CA PRO A 3 -2.45 3.22 3.46
C PRO A 3 -2.92 2.79 2.06
N ASP A 4 -2.88 1.49 1.74
CA ASP A 4 -3.37 0.92 0.48
C ASP A 4 -4.89 1.06 0.33
N ILE A 5 -5.67 0.83 1.40
CA ILE A 5 -7.12 1.03 1.41
C ILE A 5 -7.44 2.53 1.26
N ARG A 6 -6.70 3.42 1.91
CA ARG A 6 -6.87 4.89 1.75
C ARG A 6 -6.53 5.35 0.34
N ALA A 7 -5.48 4.79 -0.27
CA ALA A 7 -5.12 5.09 -1.65
C ALA A 7 -6.24 4.66 -2.63
N ALA A 8 -6.78 3.45 -2.47
CA ALA A 8 -7.89 2.95 -3.27
C ALA A 8 -9.18 3.77 -3.08
N GLU A 9 -9.47 4.21 -1.84
CA GLU A 9 -10.61 5.11 -1.55
C GLU A 9 -10.44 6.47 -2.24
N ASN A 10 -9.25 7.05 -2.20
CA ASN A 10 -8.98 8.32 -2.89
C ASN A 10 -9.07 8.17 -4.41
N ALA A 11 -8.59 7.05 -4.98
CA ALA A 11 -8.75 6.75 -6.40
C ALA A 11 -10.24 6.66 -6.80
N LEU A 12 -11.07 6.04 -5.94
CA LEU A 12 -12.52 5.97 -6.15
C LEU A 12 -13.17 7.38 -6.13
N ARG A 13 -12.73 8.26 -5.23
CA ARG A 13 -13.20 9.65 -5.17
C ARG A 13 -12.84 10.42 -6.44
N VAL A 14 -11.60 10.25 -6.95
CA VAL A 14 -11.16 10.86 -8.22
C VAL A 14 -12.02 10.37 -9.37
N ALA A 15 -12.23 9.07 -9.52
CA ALA A 15 -13.05 8.52 -10.59
C ALA A 15 -14.51 9.03 -10.53
N ASN A 16 -15.07 9.24 -9.33
CA ASN A 16 -16.39 9.84 -9.17
C ASN A 16 -16.43 11.30 -9.65
N LEU A 17 -15.38 12.09 -9.34
CA LEU A 17 -15.27 13.48 -9.83
C LEU A 17 -15.11 13.54 -11.34
N GLU A 18 -14.43 12.57 -11.96
CA GLU A 18 -14.32 12.48 -13.43
C GLU A 18 -15.69 12.24 -14.11
N VAL A 19 -16.58 11.46 -13.46
CA VAL A 19 -17.98 11.35 -13.93
C VAL A 19 -18.69 12.70 -13.89
N ASP A 20 -18.47 13.50 -12.85
CA ASP A 20 -19.07 14.82 -12.75
C ASP A 20 -18.48 15.79 -13.79
N VAL A 21 -17.18 15.74 -14.05
CA VAL A 21 -16.53 16.50 -15.15
C VAL A 21 -17.15 16.11 -16.51
N ALA A 22 -17.34 14.81 -16.77
CA ALA A 22 -17.97 14.35 -18.00
C ALA A 22 -19.45 14.81 -18.13
N ARG A 23 -20.18 14.95 -17.01
CA ARG A 23 -21.53 15.54 -16.99
C ARG A 23 -21.50 17.04 -17.27
N LEU A 24 -20.54 17.77 -16.69
CA LEU A 24 -20.39 19.21 -16.90
C LEU A 24 -20.04 19.56 -18.35
N ALA A 25 -19.44 18.66 -19.12
CA ALA A 25 -19.16 18.82 -20.52
C ALA A 25 -20.45 19.03 -21.41
N PHE A 26 -21.62 18.66 -20.88
CA PHE A 26 -22.92 18.96 -21.51
C PHE A 26 -23.43 20.38 -21.21
N MET A 27 -22.82 21.07 -20.23
CA MET A 27 -23.22 22.40 -19.83
C MET A 27 -22.52 23.49 -20.70
N PRO A 28 -23.10 24.68 -20.79
CA PRO A 28 -22.44 25.79 -21.48
C PRO A 28 -21.17 26.22 -20.75
N GLY A 29 -20.07 26.35 -21.49
CA GLY A 29 -18.81 26.92 -20.99
C GLY A 29 -18.81 28.44 -21.13
N PHE A 30 -18.38 29.14 -20.08
CA PHE A 30 -18.18 30.58 -20.04
C PHE A 30 -16.70 30.89 -20.15
N ALA A 31 -16.30 31.69 -21.13
CA ALA A 31 -14.95 32.19 -21.26
C ALA A 31 -14.94 33.71 -21.13
N LEU A 32 -14.13 34.23 -20.21
CA LEU A 32 -13.82 35.64 -20.08
C LEU A 32 -12.41 35.86 -20.58
N THR A 33 -12.28 36.75 -21.59
CA THR A 33 -10.98 37.15 -22.14
C THR A 33 -10.77 38.64 -21.93
N GLY A 34 -9.52 38.99 -21.57
CA GLY A 34 -9.10 40.38 -21.45
C GLY A 34 -7.74 40.55 -22.10
N LEU A 35 -7.59 41.59 -22.90
CA LEU A 35 -6.34 41.98 -23.52
C LEU A 35 -6.04 43.43 -23.17
N PHE A 36 -4.82 43.67 -22.71
CA PHE A 36 -4.31 45.00 -22.47
C PHE A 36 -2.95 45.13 -23.14
N GLY A 37 -2.76 46.24 -23.87
CA GLY A 37 -1.53 46.48 -24.61
C GLY A 37 -1.34 47.93 -25.05
N PHE A 38 -0.30 48.11 -25.84
CA PHE A 38 0.00 49.37 -26.51
C PHE A 38 0.11 49.09 -28.00
N ASP A 39 -0.53 49.90 -28.81
CA ASP A 39 -0.47 49.84 -30.27
C ASP A 39 -0.17 51.25 -30.83
N SER A 40 0.90 51.34 -31.64
CA SER A 40 1.34 52.60 -32.23
C SER A 40 2.02 52.37 -33.57
N SER A 41 1.78 53.24 -34.52
CA SER A 41 2.44 53.24 -35.82
C SER A 41 3.90 53.72 -35.79
N GLN A 42 4.33 54.34 -34.70
CA GLN A 42 5.72 54.82 -34.48
C GLN A 42 6.23 54.37 -33.15
N LEU A 43 7.48 53.84 -33.10
CA LEU A 43 8.09 53.27 -31.89
C LEU A 43 8.22 54.32 -30.75
N LYS A 44 8.43 55.60 -31.07
CA LYS A 44 8.54 56.68 -30.09
C LYS A 44 7.25 56.94 -29.29
N ASP A 45 6.10 56.63 -29.90
CA ASP A 45 4.79 56.87 -29.32
C ASP A 45 4.16 55.64 -28.67
N LEU A 46 4.89 54.50 -28.68
CA LEU A 46 4.39 53.20 -28.22
C LEU A 46 3.99 53.19 -26.72
N ILE A 47 4.75 53.92 -25.87
CA ILE A 47 4.51 53.96 -24.41
C ILE A 47 3.75 55.24 -24.03
N THR A 48 2.97 55.78 -24.88
CA THR A 48 2.16 57.00 -24.62
C THR A 48 0.71 56.62 -24.26
N ALA A 49 0.01 57.52 -23.57
CA ALA A 49 -1.39 57.30 -23.21
C ALA A 49 -2.32 57.03 -24.39
N PRO A 50 -2.16 57.68 -25.56
CA PRO A 50 -2.98 57.39 -26.75
C PRO A 50 -2.76 56.01 -27.38
N ALA A 51 -1.58 55.42 -27.16
CA ALA A 51 -1.25 54.10 -27.73
C ALA A 51 -1.81 52.93 -26.89
N ARG A 52 -2.35 53.23 -25.73
CA ARG A 52 -2.90 52.22 -24.83
C ARG A 52 -4.27 51.75 -25.29
N PHE A 53 -4.44 50.43 -25.47
CA PHE A 53 -5.73 49.84 -25.76
C PHE A 53 -6.05 48.72 -24.73
N TRP A 54 -7.33 48.48 -24.56
CA TRP A 54 -7.84 47.38 -23.79
C TRP A 54 -9.09 46.83 -24.45
N GLU A 55 -9.22 45.51 -24.38
CA GLU A 55 -10.34 44.76 -24.92
C GLU A 55 -10.79 43.75 -23.90
N TYR A 56 -12.11 43.58 -23.79
CA TYR A 56 -12.68 42.48 -23.02
C TYR A 56 -13.76 41.79 -23.81
N GLY A 57 -13.87 40.46 -23.64
CA GLY A 57 -14.88 39.67 -24.33
C GLY A 57 -15.45 38.60 -23.41
N ILE A 58 -16.73 38.33 -23.53
CA ILE A 58 -17.43 37.21 -22.88
C ILE A 58 -17.93 36.32 -23.99
N ALA A 59 -17.54 35.03 -23.94
CA ALA A 59 -18.03 34.00 -24.85
C ALA A 59 -18.79 32.93 -24.08
N LEU A 60 -19.96 32.54 -24.61
CA LEU A 60 -20.74 31.41 -24.13
C LEU A 60 -20.75 30.36 -25.26
N ILE A 61 -20.20 29.18 -24.96
CA ILE A 61 -20.10 28.09 -25.91
C ILE A 61 -20.81 26.86 -25.34
N GLN A 62 -21.80 26.35 -26.03
CA GLN A 62 -22.51 25.13 -25.69
C GLN A 62 -22.54 24.17 -26.86
N PRO A 63 -22.05 22.92 -26.71
CA PRO A 63 -22.18 21.89 -27.73
C PRO A 63 -23.66 21.47 -27.85
N VAL A 64 -24.29 21.72 -28.99
CA VAL A 64 -25.69 21.33 -29.28
C VAL A 64 -25.74 19.92 -29.89
N PHE A 65 -24.74 19.60 -30.73
CA PHE A 65 -24.62 18.30 -31.37
C PHE A 65 -23.15 17.86 -31.41
N SER A 66 -22.86 16.72 -30.80
CA SER A 66 -21.51 16.17 -30.70
C SER A 66 -21.36 14.74 -31.24
N GLY A 67 -22.32 14.28 -32.06
CA GLY A 67 -22.24 12.95 -32.68
C GLY A 67 -22.08 11.80 -31.69
N LYS A 68 -22.69 11.90 -30.51
CA LYS A 68 -22.55 10.95 -29.37
C LYS A 68 -21.19 10.98 -28.64
N GLU A 69 -20.28 11.86 -28.99
CA GLU A 69 -18.97 11.97 -28.32
C GLU A 69 -19.11 12.17 -26.80
N LEU A 70 -19.90 13.18 -26.40
CA LEU A 70 -20.12 13.50 -24.98
C LEU A 70 -20.79 12.34 -24.21
N SER A 71 -21.75 11.67 -24.83
CA SER A 71 -22.41 10.52 -24.23
C SER A 71 -21.47 9.32 -24.11
N GLY A 72 -20.57 9.12 -25.08
CA GLY A 72 -19.52 8.12 -25.03
C GLY A 72 -18.52 8.38 -23.90
N ARG A 73 -18.04 9.62 -23.75
CA ARG A 73 -17.17 10.04 -22.66
C ARG A 73 -17.82 9.86 -21.28
N LEU A 74 -19.10 10.19 -21.15
CA LEU A 74 -19.84 9.97 -19.90
C LEU A 74 -19.96 8.47 -19.58
N TYR A 75 -20.22 7.64 -20.60
CA TYR A 75 -20.28 6.18 -20.43
C TYR A 75 -18.92 5.60 -20.01
N GLU A 76 -17.85 6.05 -20.67
CA GLU A 76 -16.47 5.69 -20.32
C GLU A 76 -16.15 6.05 -18.87
N ALA A 77 -16.38 7.30 -18.44
CA ALA A 77 -16.12 7.74 -17.07
C ALA A 77 -16.91 6.91 -16.04
N ARG A 78 -18.17 6.56 -16.33
CA ARG A 78 -18.96 5.68 -15.47
C ARG A 78 -18.40 4.25 -15.39
N SER A 79 -17.88 3.72 -16.49
CA SER A 79 -17.28 2.39 -16.53
C SER A 79 -15.99 2.35 -15.72
N ILE A 80 -15.15 3.39 -15.84
CA ILE A 80 -13.93 3.55 -15.02
C ILE A 80 -14.27 3.69 -13.52
N PHE A 81 -15.32 4.43 -13.19
CA PHE A 81 -15.81 4.52 -11.81
C PHE A 81 -16.20 3.16 -11.25
N LEU A 82 -16.96 2.34 -12.01
CA LEU A 82 -17.33 0.99 -11.58
C LEU A 82 -16.12 0.07 -11.44
N GLU A 83 -15.17 0.11 -12.37
CA GLU A 83 -13.91 -0.63 -12.28
C GLU A 83 -13.15 -0.27 -11.00
N THR A 84 -13.00 1.03 -10.73
CA THR A 84 -12.32 1.54 -9.52
C THR A 84 -13.06 1.12 -8.24
N CYS A 85 -14.39 1.05 -8.27
CA CYS A 85 -15.21 0.56 -7.18
C CYS A 85 -14.89 -0.92 -6.87
N PHE A 86 -14.84 -1.78 -7.88
CA PHE A 86 -14.47 -3.19 -7.70
C PHE A 86 -13.02 -3.36 -7.23
N HIS A 87 -12.11 -2.54 -7.73
CA HIS A 87 -10.73 -2.52 -7.25
C HIS A 87 -10.63 -2.13 -5.76
N TYR A 88 -11.42 -1.16 -5.32
CA TYR A 88 -11.51 -0.80 -3.90
C TYR A 88 -12.01 -1.98 -3.03
N TYR A 89 -13.08 -2.66 -3.45
CA TYR A 89 -13.56 -3.86 -2.77
C TYR A 89 -12.50 -4.98 -2.72
N GLN A 90 -11.83 -5.22 -3.84
CA GLN A 90 -10.75 -6.20 -3.90
C GLN A 90 -9.62 -5.87 -2.91
N THR A 91 -9.21 -4.60 -2.81
CA THR A 91 -8.18 -4.16 -1.88
C THR A 91 -8.59 -4.41 -0.43
N ILE A 92 -9.86 -4.18 -0.06
CA ILE A 92 -10.39 -4.50 1.27
C ILE A 92 -10.32 -6.00 1.54
N LEU A 93 -10.76 -6.84 0.60
CA LEU A 93 -10.74 -8.30 0.77
C LEU A 93 -9.32 -8.85 0.91
N ILE A 94 -8.37 -8.33 0.13
CA ILE A 94 -6.94 -8.67 0.27
C ILE A 94 -6.45 -8.27 1.65
N GLY A 95 -6.77 -7.07 2.12
CA GLY A 95 -6.39 -6.61 3.45
C GLY A 95 -6.93 -7.49 4.58
N LEU A 96 -8.18 -7.93 4.50
CA LEU A 96 -8.77 -8.87 5.48
C LEU A 96 -8.07 -10.22 5.44
N LYS A 97 -7.84 -10.77 4.23
CA LYS A 97 -7.11 -12.02 4.06
C LYS A 97 -5.71 -11.96 4.67
N GLU A 98 -4.95 -10.90 4.43
CA GLU A 98 -3.60 -10.73 4.99
C GLU A 98 -3.62 -10.72 6.53
N VAL A 99 -4.63 -10.10 7.15
CA VAL A 99 -4.78 -10.11 8.62
C VAL A 99 -5.09 -11.51 9.13
N GLU A 100 -6.02 -12.24 8.48
CA GLU A 100 -6.34 -13.62 8.87
C GLU A 100 -5.14 -14.54 8.71
N ASP A 101 -4.44 -14.49 7.58
CA ASP A 101 -3.25 -15.29 7.32
C ASP A 101 -2.15 -15.01 8.34
N ALA A 102 -1.94 -13.73 8.71
CA ALA A 102 -0.96 -13.33 9.71
C ALA A 102 -1.33 -13.81 11.12
N LEU A 103 -2.60 -13.76 11.50
CA LEU A 103 -3.09 -14.27 12.80
C LEU A 103 -2.91 -15.78 12.92
N VAL A 104 -3.30 -16.52 11.87
CA VAL A 104 -3.14 -17.99 11.83
C VAL A 104 -1.66 -18.35 11.87
N SER A 105 -0.82 -17.68 11.08
CA SER A 105 0.62 -17.91 11.03
C SER A 105 1.26 -17.67 12.41
N HIS A 106 0.94 -16.55 13.06
CA HIS A 106 1.49 -16.23 14.38
C HIS A 106 1.12 -17.31 15.41
N ARG A 107 -0.14 -17.74 15.46
CA ARG A 107 -0.58 -18.81 16.36
C ARG A 107 0.15 -20.13 16.07
N LYS A 108 0.30 -20.50 14.80
CA LYS A 108 0.98 -21.74 14.41
C LYS A 108 2.47 -21.73 14.71
N PHE A 109 3.14 -20.60 14.56
CA PHE A 109 4.55 -20.49 14.95
C PHE A 109 4.75 -20.55 16.47
N ILE A 110 3.82 -20.03 17.29
CA ILE A 110 3.85 -20.23 18.74
C ILE A 110 3.75 -21.74 19.09
N GLU A 111 2.78 -22.45 18.48
CA GLU A 111 2.62 -23.89 18.68
C GLU A 111 3.90 -24.65 18.28
N LEU A 112 4.45 -24.34 17.08
CA LEU A 112 5.68 -24.96 16.57
C LEU A 112 6.87 -24.71 17.49
N THR A 113 7.09 -23.48 17.94
CA THR A 113 8.19 -23.13 18.85
C THR A 113 8.12 -23.91 20.16
N ASN A 114 6.91 -24.09 20.70
CA ASN A 114 6.72 -24.91 21.91
C ASN A 114 7.04 -26.38 21.67
N VAL A 115 6.65 -26.95 20.53
CA VAL A 115 6.99 -28.34 20.17
C VAL A 115 8.49 -28.51 19.97
N GLN A 116 9.15 -27.60 19.27
CA GLN A 116 10.60 -27.66 19.07
C GLN A 116 11.37 -27.50 20.39
N LYS A 117 10.92 -26.65 21.30
CA LYS A 117 11.48 -26.51 22.62
C LYS A 117 11.42 -27.82 23.43
N GLN A 118 10.28 -28.52 23.35
CA GLN A 118 10.14 -29.84 24.00
C GLN A 118 11.07 -30.88 23.36
N ARG A 119 11.19 -30.86 22.01
CA ARG A 119 12.11 -31.77 21.29
C ARG A 119 13.56 -31.55 21.71
N VAL A 120 14.03 -30.31 21.82
CA VAL A 120 15.37 -29.99 22.31
C VAL A 120 15.57 -30.54 23.72
N LYS A 121 14.59 -30.36 24.62
CA LYS A 121 14.67 -30.91 26.00
C LYS A 121 14.81 -32.44 26.00
N VAL A 122 13.98 -33.16 25.25
CA VAL A 122 14.04 -34.62 25.17
C VAL A 122 15.36 -35.09 24.57
N LEU A 123 15.88 -34.43 23.54
CA LEU A 123 17.18 -34.80 22.94
C LEU A 123 18.36 -34.46 23.84
N SER A 124 18.29 -33.42 24.68
CA SER A 124 19.30 -33.14 25.69
C SER A 124 19.33 -34.22 26.79
N GLU A 125 18.17 -34.70 27.23
CA GLU A 125 18.06 -35.83 28.16
C GLU A 125 18.58 -37.12 27.53
N TYR A 126 18.28 -37.38 26.24
CA TYR A 126 18.80 -38.51 25.48
C TYR A 126 20.34 -38.47 25.38
N LEU A 127 20.93 -37.31 25.07
CA LEU A 127 22.38 -37.14 25.04
C LEU A 127 23.01 -37.42 26.39
N ALA A 128 22.45 -36.93 27.50
CA ALA A 128 22.93 -37.17 28.84
C ALA A 128 22.93 -38.68 29.15
N LEU A 129 21.86 -39.41 28.78
CA LEU A 129 21.79 -40.85 28.96
C LEU A 129 22.78 -41.61 28.05
N ALA A 130 22.97 -41.18 26.81
CA ALA A 130 23.96 -41.80 25.91
C ALA A 130 25.39 -41.65 26.44
N ARG A 131 25.76 -40.49 26.99
CA ARG A 131 27.07 -40.27 27.65
C ARG A 131 27.26 -41.18 28.88
N LEU A 132 26.24 -41.27 29.75
CA LEU A 132 26.32 -42.16 30.94
C LEU A 132 26.53 -43.62 30.51
N ARG A 133 25.78 -44.12 29.52
CA ARG A 133 25.95 -45.50 29.01
C ARG A 133 27.32 -45.76 28.39
N TYR A 134 27.90 -44.76 27.72
CA TYR A 134 29.24 -44.83 27.16
C TYR A 134 30.29 -44.90 28.30
N GLU A 135 30.16 -44.05 29.32
CA GLU A 135 31.06 -44.05 30.48
C GLU A 135 31.04 -45.38 31.24
N GLU A 136 29.87 -46.03 31.30
CA GLU A 136 29.70 -47.38 31.90
C GLU A 136 30.14 -48.53 30.95
N GLY A 137 30.61 -48.23 29.74
CA GLY A 137 31.05 -49.23 28.76
C GLY A 137 29.92 -50.03 28.10
N GLN A 138 28.68 -49.56 28.19
CA GLN A 138 27.48 -50.25 27.66
C GLN A 138 27.19 -49.93 26.21
N THR A 139 27.83 -48.91 25.61
CA THR A 139 27.57 -48.49 24.22
C THR A 139 28.81 -47.87 23.61
N ASP A 140 28.86 -47.80 22.26
CA ASP A 140 29.95 -47.20 21.52
C ASP A 140 29.84 -45.66 21.52
N TYR A 141 30.96 -44.95 21.39
CA TYR A 141 31.05 -43.51 21.28
C TYR A 141 30.25 -42.95 20.10
N LEU A 142 30.07 -43.77 19.06
CA LEU A 142 29.24 -43.39 17.88
C LEU A 142 27.82 -43.01 18.28
N ASN A 143 27.22 -43.65 19.26
CA ASN A 143 25.87 -43.31 19.76
C ASN A 143 25.84 -41.95 20.48
N VAL A 144 26.93 -41.57 21.18
CA VAL A 144 27.05 -40.24 21.78
C VAL A 144 27.11 -39.14 20.67
N LEU A 145 27.95 -39.42 19.66
CA LEU A 145 28.12 -38.49 18.53
C LEU A 145 26.83 -38.30 17.73
N ASP A 146 26.04 -39.38 17.51
CA ASP A 146 24.75 -39.30 16.87
C ASP A 146 23.72 -38.51 17.70
N ALA A 147 23.70 -38.70 19.01
CA ALA A 147 22.86 -37.93 19.93
C ALA A 147 23.22 -36.45 19.94
N GLU A 148 24.51 -36.10 19.91
CA GLU A 148 24.97 -34.70 19.77
C GLU A 148 24.55 -34.07 18.48
N ARG A 149 24.68 -34.79 17.35
CA ARG A 149 24.24 -34.32 16.04
C ARG A 149 22.73 -34.06 15.99
N GLN A 150 21.93 -34.98 16.59
CA GLN A 150 20.47 -34.83 16.65
C GLN A 150 20.06 -33.62 17.51
N LEU A 151 20.71 -33.43 18.68
CA LEU A 151 20.47 -32.30 19.55
C LEU A 151 20.80 -30.99 18.83
N PHE A 152 21.96 -30.88 18.19
CA PHE A 152 22.38 -29.70 17.45
C PHE A 152 21.40 -29.34 16.32
N SER A 153 20.93 -30.36 15.57
CA SER A 153 19.90 -30.14 14.54
C SER A 153 18.59 -29.61 15.12
N ALA A 154 18.15 -30.15 16.26
CA ALA A 154 16.93 -29.72 16.93
C ALA A 154 17.06 -28.29 17.51
N GLU A 155 18.21 -27.90 18.00
CA GLU A 155 18.49 -26.54 18.47
C GLU A 155 18.43 -25.53 17.33
N LEU A 156 18.98 -25.86 16.15
CA LEU A 156 18.88 -25.02 14.95
C LEU A 156 17.42 -24.85 14.50
N GLU A 157 16.64 -25.95 14.51
CA GLU A 157 15.20 -25.89 14.17
C GLU A 157 14.41 -25.06 15.19
N TYR A 158 14.74 -25.15 16.49
CA TYR A 158 14.12 -24.33 17.52
C TYR A 158 14.39 -22.84 17.31
N VAL A 159 15.64 -22.45 17.08
CA VAL A 159 16.02 -21.04 16.81
C VAL A 159 15.33 -20.52 15.55
N SER A 160 15.23 -21.34 14.50
CA SER A 160 14.51 -21.00 13.27
C SER A 160 13.01 -20.80 13.54
N ALA A 161 12.39 -21.67 14.34
CA ALA A 161 10.97 -21.53 14.70
C ALA A 161 10.71 -20.26 15.52
N GLU A 162 11.60 -19.93 16.47
CA GLU A 162 11.53 -18.71 17.28
C GLU A 162 11.68 -17.46 16.41
N SER A 163 12.62 -17.44 15.47
CA SER A 163 12.78 -16.35 14.48
C SER A 163 11.51 -16.16 13.64
N ASN A 164 10.93 -17.26 13.14
CA ASN A 164 9.70 -17.21 12.34
C ASN A 164 8.49 -16.73 13.17
N GLN A 165 8.44 -17.02 14.47
CA GLN A 165 7.41 -16.49 15.36
C GLN A 165 7.49 -14.96 15.47
N PHE A 166 8.69 -14.39 15.60
CA PHE A 166 8.87 -12.93 15.59
C PHE A 166 8.53 -12.31 14.24
N LEU A 167 8.94 -12.94 13.13
CA LEU A 167 8.58 -12.47 11.79
C LEU A 167 7.06 -12.48 11.56
N ALA A 168 6.37 -13.52 12.05
CA ALA A 168 4.91 -13.58 11.97
C ALA A 168 4.23 -12.47 12.78
N LEU A 169 4.78 -12.11 13.95
CA LEU A 169 4.30 -10.98 14.74
C LEU A 169 4.49 -9.64 14.00
N ILE A 170 5.64 -9.44 13.39
CA ILE A 170 5.92 -8.23 12.57
C ILE A 170 4.96 -8.14 11.38
N ASN A 171 4.72 -9.28 10.70
CA ASN A 171 3.78 -9.33 9.58
C ASN A 171 2.34 -9.03 10.02
N LEU A 172 1.93 -9.52 11.20
CA LEU A 172 0.64 -9.18 11.78
C LEU A 172 0.51 -7.67 12.06
N TYR A 173 1.55 -7.08 12.66
CA TYR A 173 1.57 -5.64 12.91
C TYR A 173 1.50 -4.83 11.61
N LYS A 174 2.22 -5.25 10.56
CA LYS A 174 2.17 -4.66 9.22
C LYS A 174 0.78 -4.81 8.59
N ALA A 175 0.17 -6.00 8.66
CA ALA A 175 -1.15 -6.28 8.10
C ALA A 175 -2.27 -5.44 8.75
N LEU A 176 -2.13 -5.12 10.04
CA LEU A 176 -3.04 -4.22 10.76
C LEU A 176 -2.87 -2.74 10.41
N GLY A 177 -1.89 -2.40 9.59
CA GLY A 177 -1.65 -1.03 9.10
C GLY A 177 -0.54 -0.28 9.82
N GLY A 178 0.22 -0.92 10.69
CA GLY A 178 1.41 -0.38 11.36
C GLY A 178 1.21 0.97 12.09
N GLY A 179 1.77 1.17 13.26
CA GLY A 179 1.60 2.42 14.02
C GLY A 179 2.50 3.58 13.58
N TRP A 180 3.46 3.33 12.67
CA TRP A 180 4.45 4.32 12.22
C TRP A 180 3.92 5.39 11.24
N VAL A 181 2.72 5.16 10.68
CA VAL A 181 2.10 6.07 9.69
C VAL A 181 1.75 7.42 10.31
N ILE A 182 1.33 7.46 11.57
CA ILE A 182 0.93 8.70 12.25
C ILE A 182 2.14 9.64 12.42
N ASP A 183 3.29 9.11 12.83
CA ASP A 183 4.53 9.89 12.98
C ASP A 183 5.11 10.34 11.63
N ALA A 184 4.95 9.54 10.57
CA ALA A 184 5.41 9.90 9.23
C ALA A 184 4.53 10.98 8.60
N GLU A 185 3.20 10.89 8.75
CA GLU A 185 2.27 11.93 8.27
C GLU A 185 2.51 13.27 8.96
N GLN A 186 2.72 13.29 10.28
CA GLN A 186 3.02 14.52 11.02
C GLN A 186 4.37 15.15 10.63
N LYS A 187 5.34 14.36 10.18
CA LYS A 187 6.64 14.85 9.73
C LYS A 187 6.68 15.26 8.26
N MET A 188 5.82 14.71 7.42
CA MET A 188 5.77 15.04 5.98
C MET A 188 4.83 16.21 5.65
N LEU A 189 3.78 16.44 6.41
CA LEU A 189 2.85 17.56 6.20
C LEU A 189 3.53 18.96 6.10
N PRO A 190 4.60 19.28 6.82
CA PRO A 190 5.29 20.56 6.66
C PRO A 190 6.18 20.65 5.40
N LEU A 191 6.41 19.57 4.67
CA LEU A 191 7.26 19.53 3.47
C LEU A 191 6.47 19.66 2.16
N CYS A 192 5.14 19.59 2.22
CA CYS A 192 4.23 19.65 1.06
C CYS A 192 3.44 20.97 0.96
N ASN A 193 3.76 21.98 1.77
CA ASN A 193 3.21 23.34 1.70
C ASN A 193 4.19 24.34 1.06
#